data_3aca53e64f02d33303d1f9ba4047fd32
#
_entry.id   3aca53e64f02d33303d1f9ba4047fd32
#
_cell.length_a   1.000
_cell.length_b   1.000
_cell.length_c   1.000
_cell.angle_alpha   90.00
_cell.angle_beta   90.00
_cell.angle_gamma   90.00
#
_symmetry.space_group_name_H-M   'P 1'
#
loop_
_entity.id
_entity.type
_entity.pdbx_description
1 polymer ?
#
loop_
_entity_poly.entity_id
_entity_poly.type
_entity_poly.pdbx_seq_one_letter_code
_entity_poly.pdbx_strand_id
1 'polypeptide(L)'
;MPKRVDRAARREEILDAAVRVFARKGFAATRIEDVAVEAGIAKGSVYLYFDSRDALLTGAFDSYITRSGQVLAELGTGTALDRLTRLVHGTIGLLADHPDHARVLLDVWAANPPFDLAAMYREYRSAIADLLRQAQSDGELRSGIDERHAAVIIGAIEGCLVQALVDPQVSLRDLAGPVAQVCVEGIRR
;
A
#
# COMPACT_ATOMS: atom_id res chain seq x y z
N MET A 1 -4.53 -29.12 26.77
CA MET A 1 -5.69 -28.57 26.02
C MET A 1 -5.18 -28.08 24.68
N PRO A 2 -5.76 -28.45 23.55
CA PRO A 2 -5.36 -27.91 22.26
C PRO A 2 -5.67 -26.40 22.26
N LYS A 3 -4.66 -25.58 21.96
CA LYS A 3 -4.75 -24.15 21.80
C LYS A 3 -5.77 -23.89 20.69
N ARG A 4 -6.90 -23.26 21.01
CA ARG A 4 -7.91 -22.88 20.01
C ARG A 4 -7.21 -21.96 19.02
N VAL A 5 -6.93 -22.46 17.82
CA VAL A 5 -6.29 -21.65 16.75
C VAL A 5 -7.20 -20.49 16.47
N ASP A 6 -6.73 -19.29 16.72
CA ASP A 6 -7.44 -18.09 16.30
C ASP A 6 -7.52 -18.10 14.77
N ARG A 7 -8.73 -18.26 14.24
CA ARG A 7 -8.97 -18.41 12.81
C ARG A 7 -8.54 -17.15 12.06
N ALA A 8 -8.71 -15.99 12.66
CA ALA A 8 -8.31 -14.73 12.06
C ALA A 8 -6.78 -14.60 12.02
N ALA A 9 -6.10 -14.87 13.15
CA ALA A 9 -4.63 -14.86 13.20
C ALA A 9 -4.02 -15.87 12.19
N ARG A 10 -4.59 -17.06 12.08
CA ARG A 10 -4.11 -18.07 11.12
C ARG A 10 -4.32 -17.61 9.68
N ARG A 11 -5.42 -16.93 9.38
CA ARG A 11 -5.67 -16.35 8.06
C ARG A 11 -4.59 -15.33 7.69
N GLU A 12 -4.23 -14.43 8.59
CA GLU A 12 -3.18 -13.43 8.36
C GLU A 12 -1.80 -14.09 8.20
N GLU A 13 -1.45 -15.11 8.99
CA GLU A 13 -0.19 -15.86 8.82
C GLU A 13 -0.08 -16.48 7.42
N ILE A 14 -1.18 -17.00 6.87
CA ILE A 14 -1.21 -17.55 5.50
C ILE A 14 -1.06 -16.43 4.46
N LEU A 15 -1.69 -15.28 4.66
CA LEU A 15 -1.56 -14.13 3.76
C LEU A 15 -0.14 -13.56 3.76
N ASP A 16 0.48 -13.42 4.92
CA ASP A 16 1.87 -12.97 5.03
C ASP A 16 2.83 -13.96 4.33
N ALA A 17 2.60 -15.27 4.48
CA ALA A 17 3.36 -16.29 3.75
C ALA A 17 3.14 -16.17 2.22
N ALA A 18 1.90 -15.96 1.78
CA ALA A 18 1.58 -15.78 0.37
C ALA A 18 2.31 -14.56 -0.23
N VAL A 19 2.30 -13.42 0.48
CA VAL A 19 3.00 -12.20 0.05
C VAL A 19 4.50 -12.45 -0.12
N ARG A 20 5.16 -13.10 0.87
CA ARG A 20 6.59 -13.45 0.75
C ARG A 20 6.87 -14.34 -0.47
N VAL A 21 6.01 -15.32 -0.74
CA VAL A 21 6.17 -16.20 -1.91
C VAL A 21 5.92 -15.43 -3.21
N PHE A 22 4.88 -14.60 -3.29
CA PHE A 22 4.59 -13.76 -4.45
C PHE A 22 5.76 -12.81 -4.75
N ALA A 23 6.28 -12.12 -3.74
CA ALA A 23 7.40 -11.19 -3.88
C ALA A 23 8.69 -11.88 -4.40
N ARG A 24 8.91 -13.15 -4.01
CA ARG A 24 10.11 -13.90 -4.38
C ARG A 24 10.02 -14.60 -5.73
N LYS A 25 8.85 -15.18 -6.06
CA LYS A 25 8.65 -16.01 -7.26
C LYS A 25 7.84 -15.32 -8.36
N GLY A 26 7.17 -14.21 -8.05
CA GLY A 26 6.11 -13.62 -8.86
C GLY A 26 4.77 -14.33 -8.69
N PHE A 27 3.68 -13.60 -8.86
CA PHE A 27 2.33 -14.13 -8.73
C PHE A 27 2.07 -15.30 -9.69
N ALA A 28 2.43 -15.15 -10.98
CA ALA A 28 2.14 -16.14 -12.02
C ALA A 28 2.79 -17.51 -11.76
N ALA A 29 4.00 -17.53 -11.19
CA ALA A 29 4.76 -18.76 -10.94
C ALA A 29 4.45 -19.40 -9.57
N THR A 30 3.71 -18.73 -8.68
CA THR A 30 3.39 -19.22 -7.35
C THR A 30 2.30 -20.29 -7.37
N ARG A 31 2.46 -21.34 -6.57
CA ARG A 31 1.48 -22.39 -6.33
C ARG A 31 1.04 -22.39 -4.86
N ILE A 32 -0.15 -22.93 -4.57
CA ILE A 32 -0.66 -23.06 -3.18
C ILE A 32 0.29 -23.88 -2.32
N GLU A 33 0.97 -24.89 -2.89
CA GLU A 33 1.98 -25.68 -2.20
C GLU A 33 3.15 -24.84 -1.69
N ASP A 34 3.60 -23.86 -2.47
CA ASP A 34 4.68 -22.96 -2.07
C ASP A 34 4.27 -22.14 -0.85
N VAL A 35 3.02 -21.65 -0.83
CA VAL A 35 2.46 -20.89 0.30
C VAL A 35 2.31 -21.78 1.53
N ALA A 36 1.86 -23.02 1.37
CA ALA A 36 1.73 -23.98 2.46
C ALA A 36 3.10 -24.29 3.13
N VAL A 37 4.14 -24.48 2.30
CA VAL A 37 5.52 -24.69 2.78
C VAL A 37 6.02 -23.46 3.52
N GLU A 38 5.84 -22.27 2.98
CA GLU A 38 6.25 -21.00 3.58
C GLU A 38 5.52 -20.73 4.92
N ALA A 39 4.24 -21.08 5.01
CA ALA A 39 3.44 -20.95 6.22
C ALA A 39 3.67 -22.09 7.25
N GLY A 40 4.45 -23.12 6.90
CA GLY A 40 4.70 -24.28 7.77
C GLY A 40 3.46 -25.13 8.05
N ILE A 41 2.52 -25.23 7.09
CA ILE A 41 1.27 -25.97 7.23
C ILE A 41 1.04 -26.93 6.05
N ALA A 42 0.12 -27.88 6.21
CA ALA A 42 -0.28 -28.76 5.11
C ALA A 42 -1.05 -27.99 4.04
N LYS A 43 -0.89 -28.34 2.75
CA LYS A 43 -1.63 -27.78 1.62
C LYS A 43 -3.14 -27.72 1.86
N GLY A 44 -3.72 -28.83 2.38
CA GLY A 44 -5.14 -28.89 2.71
C GLY A 44 -5.58 -27.87 3.76
N SER A 45 -4.67 -27.42 4.64
CA SER A 45 -4.97 -26.39 5.62
C SER A 45 -5.09 -25.00 4.99
N VAL A 46 -4.37 -24.72 3.90
CA VAL A 46 -4.54 -23.47 3.15
C VAL A 46 -5.93 -23.39 2.53
N TYR A 47 -6.40 -24.51 1.95
CA TYR A 47 -7.74 -24.58 1.34
C TYR A 47 -8.91 -24.42 2.32
N LEU A 48 -8.69 -24.53 3.64
CA LEU A 48 -9.69 -24.20 4.65
C LEU A 48 -9.95 -22.67 4.76
N TYR A 49 -9.07 -21.84 4.19
CA TYR A 49 -9.11 -20.38 4.27
C TYR A 49 -9.22 -19.72 2.90
N PHE A 50 -8.62 -20.29 1.86
CA PHE A 50 -8.52 -19.69 0.53
C PHE A 50 -8.68 -20.76 -0.54
N ASP A 51 -9.65 -20.59 -1.41
CA ASP A 51 -10.03 -21.56 -2.45
C ASP A 51 -9.04 -21.55 -3.65
N SER A 52 -8.30 -20.47 -3.82
CA SER A 52 -7.43 -20.27 -4.99
C SER A 52 -6.24 -19.35 -4.67
N ARG A 53 -5.27 -19.33 -5.59
CA ARG A 53 -4.19 -18.36 -5.57
C ARG A 53 -4.70 -16.92 -5.73
N ASP A 54 -5.73 -16.73 -6.54
CA ASP A 54 -6.36 -15.41 -6.73
C ASP A 54 -7.06 -14.93 -5.45
N ALA A 55 -7.68 -15.86 -4.69
CA ALA A 55 -8.25 -15.54 -3.38
C ALA A 55 -7.16 -15.14 -2.35
N LEU A 56 -5.97 -15.76 -2.39
CA LEU A 56 -4.82 -15.35 -1.59
C LEU A 56 -4.34 -13.94 -1.96
N LEU A 57 -4.24 -13.65 -3.26
CA LEU A 57 -3.84 -12.32 -3.73
C LEU A 57 -4.85 -11.25 -3.30
N THR A 58 -6.14 -11.49 -3.53
CA THR A 58 -7.21 -10.57 -3.10
C THR A 58 -7.16 -10.34 -1.59
N GLY A 59 -7.03 -11.41 -0.80
CA GLY A 59 -6.91 -11.28 0.67
C GLY A 59 -5.68 -10.51 1.12
N ALA A 60 -4.54 -10.67 0.44
CA ALA A 60 -3.32 -9.90 0.73
C ALA A 60 -3.51 -8.40 0.42
N PHE A 61 -4.23 -8.08 -0.66
CA PHE A 61 -4.58 -6.70 -1.00
C PHE A 61 -5.59 -6.10 -0.03
N ASP A 62 -6.62 -6.83 0.39
CA ASP A 62 -7.59 -6.38 1.40
C ASP A 62 -6.89 -6.02 2.73
N SER A 63 -5.91 -6.85 3.14
CA SER A 63 -5.09 -6.59 4.33
C SER A 63 -4.26 -5.30 4.13
N TYR A 64 -3.65 -5.11 2.97
CA TYR A 64 -2.90 -3.89 2.64
C TYR A 64 -3.81 -2.64 2.62
N ILE A 65 -5.00 -2.72 1.98
CA ILE A 65 -5.99 -1.63 1.94
C ILE A 65 -6.42 -1.25 3.37
N THR A 66 -6.64 -2.24 4.23
CA THR A 66 -6.99 -1.99 5.64
C THR A 66 -5.90 -1.21 6.36
N ARG A 67 -4.63 -1.57 6.19
CA ARG A 67 -3.48 -0.85 6.77
C ARG A 67 -3.34 0.57 6.19
N SER A 68 -3.56 0.73 4.90
CA SER A 68 -3.57 2.05 4.23
C SER A 68 -4.70 2.94 4.76
N GLY A 69 -5.88 2.37 5.02
CA GLY A 69 -7.00 3.07 5.66
C GLY A 69 -6.67 3.57 7.08
N GLN A 70 -5.84 2.83 7.83
CA GLN A 70 -5.35 3.27 9.13
C GLN A 70 -4.47 4.52 9.02
N VAL A 71 -3.58 4.59 8.00
CA VAL A 71 -2.79 5.81 7.74
C VAL A 71 -3.70 7.01 7.51
N LEU A 72 -4.79 6.84 6.75
CA LEU A 72 -5.79 7.91 6.54
C LEU A 72 -6.54 8.28 7.83
N ALA A 73 -6.88 7.32 8.66
CA ALA A 73 -7.60 7.55 9.93
C ALA A 73 -6.72 8.26 10.97
N GLU A 74 -5.41 8.09 10.91
CA GLU A 74 -4.44 8.60 11.88
C GLU A 74 -3.82 9.95 11.48
N LEU A 75 -4.38 10.66 10.48
CA LEU A 75 -3.84 11.96 10.04
C LEU A 75 -3.93 13.05 11.12
N GLY A 76 -4.74 12.85 12.17
CA GLY A 76 -4.83 13.75 13.31
C GLY A 76 -5.40 15.13 12.97
N THR A 77 -5.08 16.12 13.81
CA THR A 77 -5.48 17.52 13.69
C THR A 77 -4.40 18.36 12.98
N GLY A 78 -4.72 19.58 12.64
CA GLY A 78 -3.84 20.54 11.96
C GLY A 78 -4.42 21.00 10.63
N THR A 79 -3.63 21.78 9.88
CA THR A 79 -4.05 22.28 8.57
C THR A 79 -4.19 21.12 7.56
N ALA A 80 -4.84 21.38 6.44
CA ALA A 80 -5.01 20.39 5.40
C ALA A 80 -3.64 19.93 4.82
N LEU A 81 -2.69 20.86 4.66
CA LEU A 81 -1.35 20.55 4.20
C LEU A 81 -0.52 19.79 5.26
N ASP A 82 -0.70 20.06 6.56
CA ASP A 82 -0.04 19.29 7.62
C ASP A 82 -0.54 17.83 7.61
N ARG A 83 -1.84 17.63 7.39
CA ARG A 83 -2.41 16.28 7.26
C ARG A 83 -1.93 15.58 5.99
N LEU A 84 -1.82 16.31 4.87
CA LEU A 84 -1.27 15.77 3.63
C LEU A 84 0.21 15.36 3.78
N THR A 85 1.00 16.16 4.51
CA THR A 85 2.39 15.81 4.86
C THR A 85 2.43 14.49 5.64
N ARG A 86 1.57 14.34 6.66
CA ARG A 86 1.50 13.08 7.44
C ARG A 86 1.05 11.92 6.58
N LEU A 87 0.12 12.12 5.64
CA LEU A 87 -0.29 11.10 4.69
C LEU A 87 0.88 10.61 3.83
N VAL A 88 1.66 11.52 3.26
CA VAL A 88 2.86 11.18 2.48
C VAL A 88 3.84 10.36 3.32
N HIS A 89 4.17 10.85 4.52
CA HIS A 89 5.09 10.13 5.42
C HIS A 89 4.55 8.76 5.84
N GLY A 90 3.28 8.68 6.21
CA GLY A 90 2.63 7.42 6.62
C GLY A 90 2.58 6.40 5.50
N THR A 91 2.23 6.84 4.27
CA THR A 91 2.20 5.95 3.09
C THR A 91 3.58 5.42 2.74
N ILE A 92 4.59 6.29 2.69
CA ILE A 92 5.97 5.87 2.43
C ILE A 92 6.49 4.97 3.55
N GLY A 93 6.17 5.27 4.81
CA GLY A 93 6.49 4.44 5.96
C GLY A 93 5.89 3.03 5.83
N LEU A 94 4.59 2.93 5.52
CA LEU A 94 3.90 1.67 5.31
C LEU A 94 4.55 0.82 4.20
N LEU A 95 4.88 1.45 3.07
CA LEU A 95 5.54 0.78 1.94
C LEU A 95 6.96 0.32 2.30
N ALA A 96 7.70 1.14 3.06
CA ALA A 96 9.05 0.82 3.51
C ALA A 96 9.08 -0.31 4.56
N ASP A 97 8.06 -0.38 5.42
CA ASP A 97 7.92 -1.44 6.42
C ASP A 97 7.45 -2.79 5.83
N HIS A 98 6.85 -2.74 4.64
CA HIS A 98 6.30 -3.92 3.97
C HIS A 98 6.81 -4.06 2.52
N PRO A 99 8.13 -4.23 2.29
CA PRO A 99 8.73 -4.22 0.95
C PRO A 99 8.21 -5.35 0.05
N ASP A 100 7.83 -6.49 0.63
CA ASP A 100 7.25 -7.60 -0.14
C ASP A 100 5.86 -7.25 -0.69
N HIS A 101 5.02 -6.55 0.09
CA HIS A 101 3.72 -6.04 -0.41
C HIS A 101 3.92 -5.03 -1.53
N ALA A 102 4.88 -4.12 -1.37
CA ALA A 102 5.21 -3.14 -2.38
C ALA A 102 5.67 -3.78 -3.70
N ARG A 103 6.49 -4.84 -3.61
CA ARG A 103 6.93 -5.62 -4.78
C ARG A 103 5.78 -6.35 -5.46
N VAL A 104 4.89 -6.99 -4.67
CA VAL A 104 3.69 -7.67 -5.18
C VAL A 104 2.76 -6.66 -5.87
N LEU A 105 2.62 -5.44 -5.34
CA LEU A 105 1.82 -4.39 -5.95
C LEU A 105 2.29 -4.06 -7.37
N LEU A 106 3.61 -3.92 -7.59
CA LEU A 106 4.18 -3.68 -8.92
C LEU A 106 3.98 -4.86 -9.88
N ASP A 107 4.16 -6.09 -9.39
CA ASP A 107 4.00 -7.32 -10.20
C ASP A 107 2.54 -7.45 -10.69
N VAL A 108 1.60 -7.05 -9.86
CA VAL A 108 0.16 -7.12 -10.11
C VAL A 108 -0.31 -6.05 -11.10
N TRP A 109 0.31 -4.88 -11.16
CA TRP A 109 -0.01 -3.85 -12.17
C TRP A 109 0.09 -4.37 -13.60
N ALA A 110 1.06 -5.24 -13.85
CA ALA A 110 1.29 -5.82 -15.18
C ALA A 110 0.36 -7.02 -15.48
N ALA A 111 -0.30 -7.59 -14.48
CA ALA A 111 -0.90 -8.92 -14.55
C ALA A 111 -2.44 -8.94 -14.67
N ASN A 112 -3.11 -7.76 -14.75
CA ASN A 112 -4.57 -7.67 -14.73
C ASN A 112 -5.20 -8.45 -13.55
N PRO A 113 -5.10 -7.93 -12.31
CA PRO A 113 -5.46 -8.65 -11.09
C PRO A 113 -6.96 -8.95 -11.01
N PRO A 114 -7.37 -9.95 -10.18
CA PRO A 114 -8.77 -10.33 -10.02
C PRO A 114 -9.60 -9.35 -9.16
N PHE A 115 -9.14 -8.10 -8.98
CA PHE A 115 -9.82 -7.05 -8.21
C PHE A 115 -9.72 -5.69 -8.93
N ASP A 116 -10.63 -4.75 -8.58
CA ASP A 116 -10.67 -3.41 -9.21
C ASP A 116 -9.57 -2.49 -8.66
N LEU A 117 -8.37 -2.61 -9.24
CA LEU A 117 -7.22 -1.75 -8.95
C LEU A 117 -7.56 -0.26 -9.19
N ALA A 118 -8.37 0.04 -10.19
CA ALA A 118 -8.78 1.41 -10.49
C ALA A 118 -9.66 2.00 -9.39
N ALA A 119 -10.49 1.18 -8.72
CA ALA A 119 -11.28 1.62 -7.57
C ALA A 119 -10.38 2.03 -6.41
N MET A 120 -9.36 1.22 -6.08
CA MET A 120 -8.37 1.54 -5.05
C MET A 120 -7.68 2.89 -5.34
N TYR A 121 -7.22 3.09 -6.57
CA TYR A 121 -6.60 4.36 -6.98
C TYR A 121 -7.56 5.54 -6.91
N ARG A 122 -8.83 5.35 -7.26
CA ARG A 122 -9.85 6.41 -7.14
C ARG A 122 -10.05 6.83 -5.69
N GLU A 123 -10.11 5.88 -4.77
CA GLU A 123 -10.26 6.15 -3.33
C GLU A 123 -9.07 6.94 -2.77
N TYR A 124 -7.85 6.51 -3.07
CA TYR A 124 -6.64 7.22 -2.64
C TYR A 124 -6.55 8.64 -3.21
N ARG A 125 -6.82 8.79 -4.52
CA ARG A 125 -6.86 10.12 -5.14
C ARG A 125 -7.93 11.01 -4.55
N SER A 126 -9.11 10.46 -4.23
CA SER A 126 -10.19 11.22 -3.60
C SER A 126 -9.77 11.75 -2.24
N ALA A 127 -9.15 10.95 -1.40
CA ALA A 127 -8.68 11.36 -0.08
C ALA A 127 -7.66 12.52 -0.17
N ILE A 128 -6.69 12.44 -1.10
CA ILE A 128 -5.72 13.53 -1.31
C ILE A 128 -6.40 14.76 -1.91
N ALA A 129 -7.31 14.58 -2.88
CA ALA A 129 -8.06 15.67 -3.51
C ALA A 129 -8.93 16.43 -2.50
N ASP A 130 -9.52 15.73 -1.52
CA ASP A 130 -10.28 16.35 -0.42
C ASP A 130 -9.40 17.27 0.42
N LEU A 131 -8.19 16.82 0.77
CA LEU A 131 -7.21 17.63 1.50
C LEU A 131 -6.77 18.86 0.68
N LEU A 132 -6.53 18.68 -0.62
CA LEU A 132 -6.18 19.81 -1.51
C LEU A 132 -7.31 20.82 -1.64
N ARG A 133 -8.59 20.37 -1.78
CA ARG A 133 -9.75 21.26 -1.80
C ARG A 133 -9.90 22.03 -0.48
N GLN A 134 -9.69 21.38 0.64
CA GLN A 134 -9.71 22.07 1.93
C GLN A 134 -8.58 23.10 2.03
N ALA A 135 -7.34 22.73 1.68
CA ALA A 135 -6.21 23.68 1.68
C ALA A 135 -6.44 24.86 0.75
N GLN A 136 -7.12 24.65 -0.40
CA GLN A 136 -7.52 25.72 -1.31
C GLN A 136 -8.55 26.66 -0.67
N SER A 137 -9.57 26.11 -0.02
CA SER A 137 -10.59 26.87 0.71
C SER A 137 -9.99 27.70 1.84
N ASP A 138 -8.99 27.16 2.52
CA ASP A 138 -8.30 27.80 3.64
C ASP A 138 -7.21 28.80 3.18
N GLY A 139 -6.99 28.92 1.86
CA GLY A 139 -6.03 29.85 1.27
C GLY A 139 -4.56 29.44 1.44
N GLU A 140 -4.31 28.17 1.73
CA GLU A 140 -2.96 27.62 1.96
C GLU A 140 -2.20 27.33 0.66
N LEU A 141 -2.90 27.18 -0.49
CA LEU A 141 -2.30 26.80 -1.77
C LEU A 141 -1.88 27.98 -2.62
N ARG A 142 -0.80 27.79 -3.38
CA ARG A 142 -0.44 28.69 -4.49
C ARG A 142 -1.50 28.65 -5.59
N SER A 143 -1.58 29.72 -6.39
CA SER A 143 -2.42 29.75 -7.58
C SER A 143 -2.04 28.64 -8.57
N GLY A 144 -3.06 28.04 -9.19
CA GLY A 144 -2.87 26.97 -10.19
C GLY A 144 -2.77 25.55 -9.61
N ILE A 145 -2.80 25.40 -8.28
CA ILE A 145 -2.89 24.09 -7.63
C ILE A 145 -4.35 23.72 -7.41
N ASP A 146 -4.71 22.50 -7.78
CA ASP A 146 -6.05 21.93 -7.65
C ASP A 146 -6.02 20.42 -7.35
N GLU A 147 -7.20 19.80 -7.28
CA GLU A 147 -7.34 18.36 -6.95
C GLU A 147 -6.64 17.43 -7.94
N ARG A 148 -6.32 17.85 -9.18
CA ARG A 148 -5.58 17.01 -10.15
C ARG A 148 -4.16 16.70 -9.67
N HIS A 149 -3.60 17.53 -8.79
CA HIS A 149 -2.30 17.31 -8.19
C HIS A 149 -2.27 16.08 -7.27
N ALA A 150 -3.42 15.55 -6.87
CA ALA A 150 -3.50 14.27 -6.15
C ALA A 150 -2.85 13.11 -6.93
N ALA A 151 -3.03 13.06 -8.25
CA ALA A 151 -2.40 12.04 -9.08
C ALA A 151 -0.86 12.23 -9.16
N VAL A 152 -0.39 13.48 -9.14
CA VAL A 152 1.05 13.78 -9.16
C VAL A 152 1.71 13.34 -7.84
N ILE A 153 1.05 13.60 -6.71
CA ILE A 153 1.54 13.19 -5.38
C ILE A 153 1.64 11.67 -5.29
N ILE A 154 0.62 10.93 -5.73
CA ILE A 154 0.66 9.47 -5.79
C ILE A 154 1.80 9.00 -6.69
N GLY A 155 1.91 9.55 -7.90
CA GLY A 155 2.96 9.18 -8.85
C GLY A 155 4.37 9.46 -8.33
N ALA A 156 4.56 10.51 -7.50
CA ALA A 156 5.84 10.78 -6.85
C ALA A 156 6.20 9.69 -5.83
N ILE A 157 5.24 9.26 -4.99
CA ILE A 157 5.44 8.16 -4.03
C ILE A 157 5.78 6.85 -4.77
N GLU A 158 5.02 6.53 -5.81
CA GLU A 158 5.22 5.33 -6.62
C GLU A 158 6.54 5.35 -7.38
N GLY A 159 6.93 6.49 -7.94
CA GLY A 159 8.22 6.64 -8.59
C GLY A 159 9.38 6.41 -7.62
N CYS A 160 9.29 6.91 -6.39
CA CYS A 160 10.26 6.64 -5.33
C CYS A 160 10.29 5.15 -4.93
N LEU A 161 9.10 4.51 -4.83
CA LEU A 161 9.01 3.09 -4.56
C LEU A 161 9.71 2.26 -5.63
N VAL A 162 9.45 2.55 -6.92
CA VAL A 162 10.10 1.84 -8.03
C VAL A 162 11.62 1.96 -7.94
N GLN A 163 12.14 3.16 -7.69
CA GLN A 163 13.58 3.37 -7.54
C GLN A 163 14.17 2.55 -6.39
N ALA A 164 13.51 2.55 -5.22
CA ALA A 164 13.97 1.79 -4.06
C ALA A 164 13.92 0.26 -4.26
N LEU A 165 13.02 -0.24 -5.10
CA LEU A 165 12.94 -1.66 -5.42
C LEU A 165 13.97 -2.11 -6.47
N VAL A 166 14.41 -1.19 -7.32
CA VAL A 166 15.41 -1.45 -8.37
C VAL A 166 16.82 -1.23 -7.87
N ASP A 167 17.04 -0.21 -7.03
CA ASP A 167 18.36 0.16 -6.50
C ASP A 167 18.39 0.02 -4.97
N PRO A 168 19.10 -1.00 -4.44
CA PRO A 168 19.24 -1.21 -2.98
C PRO A 168 19.94 -0.06 -2.23
N GLN A 169 20.59 0.88 -2.92
CA GLN A 169 21.20 2.06 -2.31
C GLN A 169 20.16 3.16 -2.04
N VAL A 170 18.98 3.08 -2.63
CA VAL A 170 17.89 4.02 -2.42
C VAL A 170 17.02 3.56 -1.25
N SER A 171 17.05 4.30 -0.14
CA SER A 171 16.17 4.07 1.00
C SER A 171 14.84 4.76 0.77
N LEU A 172 13.78 3.99 0.58
CA LEU A 172 12.42 4.54 0.42
C LEU A 172 12.02 5.41 1.62
N ARG A 173 12.39 4.99 2.83
CA ARG A 173 12.06 5.73 4.07
C ARG A 173 12.69 7.13 4.07
N ASP A 174 13.92 7.26 3.58
CA ASP A 174 14.65 8.53 3.56
C ASP A 174 14.09 9.49 2.51
N LEU A 175 13.32 8.99 1.54
CA LEU A 175 12.64 9.79 0.53
C LEU A 175 11.33 10.43 1.02
N ALA A 176 10.81 10.05 2.19
CA ALA A 176 9.55 10.60 2.72
C ALA A 176 9.63 12.13 2.91
N GLY A 177 10.72 12.63 3.50
CA GLY A 177 10.96 14.07 3.66
C GLY A 177 11.06 14.81 2.33
N PRO A 178 11.96 14.41 1.42
CA PRO A 178 12.04 15.00 0.07
C PRO A 178 10.73 15.01 -0.71
N VAL A 179 9.95 13.91 -0.68
CA VAL A 179 8.63 13.87 -1.35
C VAL A 179 7.66 14.86 -0.71
N ALA A 180 7.57 14.91 0.62
CA ALA A 180 6.73 15.87 1.32
C ALA A 180 7.16 17.32 1.01
N GLN A 181 8.46 17.61 0.98
CA GLN A 181 9.00 18.93 0.65
C GLN A 181 8.62 19.37 -0.78
N VAL A 182 8.78 18.49 -1.76
CA VAL A 182 8.49 18.84 -3.16
C VAL A 182 6.98 18.88 -3.42
N CYS A 183 6.23 17.88 -2.93
CA CYS A 183 4.82 17.70 -3.29
C CYS A 183 3.85 18.46 -2.38
N VAL A 184 4.25 18.79 -1.14
CA VAL A 184 3.36 19.48 -0.20
C VAL A 184 3.87 20.89 0.11
N GLU A 185 5.10 21.04 0.61
CA GLU A 185 5.65 22.40 0.84
C GLU A 185 5.85 23.16 -0.48
N GLY A 186 6.19 22.46 -1.56
CA GLY A 186 6.31 23.03 -2.91
C GLY A 186 5.03 23.68 -3.43
N ILE A 187 3.86 23.30 -2.94
CA ILE A 187 2.55 23.84 -3.35
C ILE A 187 1.96 24.85 -2.34
N ARG A 188 2.56 24.97 -1.16
CA ARG A 188 2.15 25.92 -0.11
C ARG A 188 2.38 27.37 -0.59
N ARG A 189 1.47 28.26 -0.20
CA ARG A 189 1.53 29.70 -0.50
C ARG A 189 2.63 30.41 0.29
#